data_f0df491712b3e21f7415a8e1f0c9f40f
#
_entry.id   f0df491712b3e21f7415a8e1f0c9f40f
#
_cell.length_a   1.000
_cell.length_b   1.000
_cell.length_c   1.000
_cell.angle_alpha   90.00
_cell.angle_beta   90.00
_cell.angle_gamma   90.00
#
_symmetry.space_group_name_H-M   'P 1'
#
loop_
_entity.id
_entity.type
_entity.pdbx_description
1 polymer ?
#
loop_
_entity_poly.entity_id
_entity_poly.type
_entity_poly.pdbx_seq_one_letter_code
_entity_poly.pdbx_strand_id
1 'polypeptide(L)'
;MRKTTWNFNGIRTFLGVATAAVVGGAVLCGGSTQGAEAKPLPRLKVSENGRFLTTEDGAPFFWLGDTAWELFHRLNREEVIRYLDNRQERGFTVVQAVAVAELEGPKEPNAYGFLPFKDLKSVEPATVPGPNNDYWDQVDFVVDEANKRGIYVGFLPTWGRWWKKDQGGFFNPENAERYGRWLGERYRDKGIVWILGGDRNIDNDEERATVVAMARGLRQGDGGAHLCTFHPRGGGSSADYFHDDDWLDFNMRQNGHGVEYGTYDGTRREYERTPVKPIIDGEPVYEDHPVAFNPDNLGHTTAADVRRPLYWDLFNGAFGHTYGCHSIWQMFDPEDPAQWEVNRPLTSWREGIEAPGAAQMQHGKALIESRPFLTRIPDMSLIVADRIQSSIPGAGTRRFAATRDEAGTYAFVYVPLGREFTVKTEALNAKKIRAHWFDPRTGEARLIGEFENTGERSFLPPTPGETLDWVLVLDDASKNYPKPGAKKWSGNR
;
A
#
# COMPACT_ATOMS: atom_id res chain seq x y z
N MET A 1 27.24 44.04 -19.77
CA MET A 1 28.68 44.33 -19.85
C MET A 1 29.39 43.71 -18.66
N ARG A 2 30.34 42.95 -18.92
CA ARG A 2 31.48 42.30 -18.27
C ARG A 2 31.39 40.79 -18.27
N LYS A 3 32.09 40.23 -19.27
CA LYS A 3 32.54 38.83 -19.37
C LYS A 3 33.77 38.69 -18.48
N THR A 4 33.84 37.59 -17.72
CA THR A 4 35.10 37.17 -17.09
C THR A 4 35.37 35.74 -17.50
N THR A 5 36.40 35.55 -18.31
CA THR A 5 37.00 34.32 -18.75
C THR A 5 37.99 33.84 -17.71
N TRP A 6 37.99 32.53 -17.42
CA TRP A 6 39.09 31.87 -16.71
C TRP A 6 39.72 30.80 -17.58
N ASN A 7 41.03 30.85 -17.66
CA ASN A 7 41.90 30.06 -18.48
C ASN A 7 42.40 28.80 -17.73
N PHE A 8 42.43 27.67 -18.43
CA PHE A 8 43.12 26.43 -18.00
C PHE A 8 44.56 26.44 -18.48
N ASN A 9 45.50 26.02 -17.65
CA ASN A 9 46.74 25.36 -18.07
C ASN A 9 47.42 24.64 -16.88
N GLY A 10 47.84 23.40 -17.09
CA GLY A 10 48.72 22.68 -16.16
C GLY A 10 48.74 21.12 -16.29
N ILE A 11 49.30 20.66 -17.41
CA ILE A 11 49.70 19.25 -17.61
C ILE A 11 50.96 18.94 -16.76
N ARG A 12 50.98 17.85 -16.02
CA ARG A 12 52.23 17.16 -15.64
C ARG A 12 52.05 15.65 -15.70
N THR A 13 52.75 15.08 -16.63
CA THR A 13 53.02 13.65 -16.87
C THR A 13 54.01 13.12 -15.85
N PHE A 14 53.80 11.94 -15.27
CA PHE A 14 54.82 11.12 -14.68
C PHE A 14 54.75 9.70 -15.21
N LEU A 15 55.84 9.30 -15.90
CA LEU A 15 56.17 7.94 -16.25
C LEU A 15 56.68 7.18 -15.03
N GLY A 16 56.26 5.98 -14.79
CA GLY A 16 56.82 5.02 -13.83
C GLY A 16 56.79 3.61 -14.43
N VAL A 17 57.95 3.02 -14.45
CA VAL A 17 58.41 1.81 -15.12
C VAL A 17 57.76 0.55 -14.55
N ALA A 18 57.42 -0.40 -15.48
CA ALA A 18 56.92 -1.73 -15.20
C ALA A 18 58.04 -2.69 -14.73
N THR A 19 57.69 -3.55 -13.79
CA THR A 19 58.45 -4.79 -13.53
C THR A 19 57.47 -5.97 -13.58
N ALA A 20 57.65 -6.87 -14.54
CA ALA A 20 56.90 -8.07 -14.69
C ALA A 20 57.37 -9.15 -13.71
N ALA A 21 56.49 -9.80 -13.01
CA ALA A 21 56.71 -11.07 -12.33
C ALA A 21 55.71 -12.10 -12.84
N VAL A 22 56.20 -13.09 -13.52
CA VAL A 22 55.45 -14.28 -13.97
C VAL A 22 55.36 -15.23 -12.78
N VAL A 23 54.14 -15.59 -12.38
CA VAL A 23 53.91 -16.74 -11.50
C VAL A 23 52.73 -17.54 -12.04
N GLY A 24 52.96 -18.82 -12.04
CA GLY A 24 52.28 -19.87 -12.75
C GLY A 24 50.77 -20.05 -12.51
N GLY A 25 50.13 -20.64 -13.49
CA GLY A 25 48.73 -20.93 -13.51
C GLY A 25 48.28 -21.99 -12.48
N ALA A 26 47.18 -21.67 -11.85
CA ALA A 26 46.28 -22.66 -11.30
C ALA A 26 44.93 -22.49 -12.01
N VAL A 27 44.55 -23.48 -12.79
CA VAL A 27 43.21 -23.61 -13.39
C VAL A 27 42.27 -23.88 -12.21
N LEU A 28 41.55 -22.86 -11.76
CA LEU A 28 40.39 -23.03 -10.89
C LEU A 28 39.20 -23.26 -11.83
N CYS A 29 38.65 -24.48 -11.79
CA CYS A 29 37.34 -24.81 -12.32
C CYS A 29 36.33 -23.83 -11.74
N GLY A 30 35.80 -22.94 -12.56
CA GLY A 30 34.68 -22.09 -12.23
C GLY A 30 33.45 -22.97 -12.01
N GLY A 31 33.16 -23.25 -10.73
CA GLY A 31 31.85 -23.71 -10.34
C GLY A 31 30.87 -22.58 -10.63
N SER A 32 29.96 -22.78 -11.55
CA SER A 32 28.78 -21.97 -11.73
C SER A 32 28.01 -22.01 -10.39
N THR A 33 28.03 -20.93 -9.64
CA THR A 33 27.06 -20.74 -8.57
C THR A 33 25.70 -20.64 -9.26
N GLN A 34 24.98 -21.75 -9.32
CA GLN A 34 23.54 -21.71 -9.52
C GLN A 34 23.01 -20.76 -8.41
N GLY A 35 22.51 -19.59 -8.81
CA GLY A 35 21.83 -18.70 -7.91
C GLY A 35 20.74 -19.52 -7.21
N ALA A 36 20.75 -19.52 -5.90
CA ALA A 36 19.69 -20.16 -5.11
C ALA A 36 18.37 -19.56 -5.59
N GLU A 37 17.47 -20.39 -6.13
CA GLU A 37 16.12 -19.96 -6.47
C GLU A 37 15.53 -19.28 -5.24
N ALA A 38 15.06 -18.06 -5.40
CA ALA A 38 14.42 -17.33 -4.31
C ALA A 38 13.21 -18.16 -3.84
N LYS A 39 13.14 -18.44 -2.53
CA LYS A 39 11.99 -19.17 -1.97
C LYS A 39 10.72 -18.39 -2.30
N PRO A 40 9.63 -19.08 -2.70
CA PRO A 40 8.33 -18.46 -2.86
C PRO A 40 7.94 -17.69 -1.60
N LEU A 41 7.25 -16.58 -1.76
CA LEU A 41 6.68 -15.85 -0.62
C LEU A 41 5.66 -16.74 0.09
N PRO A 42 5.61 -16.72 1.45
CA PRO A 42 4.62 -17.51 2.20
C PRO A 42 3.20 -17.04 1.84
N ARG A 43 2.26 -17.99 1.81
CA ARG A 43 0.86 -17.63 1.56
C ARG A 43 0.29 -16.79 2.69
N LEU A 44 -0.56 -15.84 2.32
CA LEU A 44 -1.27 -15.01 3.30
C LEU A 44 -2.60 -15.65 3.68
N LYS A 45 -2.99 -15.45 4.93
CA LYS A 45 -4.30 -15.86 5.44
C LYS A 45 -4.85 -14.83 6.43
N VAL A 46 -6.15 -14.89 6.68
CA VAL A 46 -6.81 -14.11 7.73
C VAL A 46 -6.39 -14.67 9.10
N SER A 47 -6.10 -13.77 10.04
CA SER A 47 -5.76 -14.11 11.42
C SER A 47 -6.93 -14.78 12.15
N GLU A 48 -6.66 -15.52 13.23
CA GLU A 48 -7.69 -16.25 14.00
C GLU A 48 -8.81 -15.34 14.53
N ASN A 49 -8.49 -14.10 14.90
CA ASN A 49 -9.51 -13.14 15.35
C ASN A 49 -10.25 -12.42 14.21
N GLY A 50 -9.95 -12.76 12.94
CA GLY A 50 -10.63 -12.19 11.78
C GLY A 50 -10.31 -10.71 11.50
N ARG A 51 -9.28 -10.12 12.14
CA ARG A 51 -9.02 -8.67 12.10
C ARG A 51 -7.78 -8.29 11.29
N PHE A 52 -6.85 -9.20 11.10
CA PHE A 52 -5.55 -8.94 10.49
C PHE A 52 -5.20 -10.00 9.45
N LEU A 53 -4.06 -9.80 8.77
CA LEU A 53 -3.45 -10.82 7.94
C LEU A 53 -2.21 -11.40 8.62
N THR A 54 -1.97 -12.66 8.37
CA THR A 54 -0.77 -13.40 8.78
C THR A 54 -0.23 -14.19 7.59
N THR A 55 1.03 -14.56 7.65
CA THR A 55 1.57 -15.62 6.79
C THR A 55 1.04 -16.99 7.24
N GLU A 56 1.18 -17.98 6.40
CA GLU A 56 0.69 -19.36 6.68
C GLU A 56 1.28 -19.97 7.95
N ASP A 57 2.48 -19.58 8.35
CA ASP A 57 3.15 -19.98 9.60
C ASP A 57 2.69 -19.15 10.83
N GLY A 58 1.74 -18.23 10.65
CA GLY A 58 1.14 -17.39 11.69
C GLY A 58 1.91 -16.10 12.00
N ALA A 59 2.98 -15.78 11.27
CA ALA A 59 3.67 -14.53 11.47
C ALA A 59 2.79 -13.33 11.04
N PRO A 60 2.78 -12.22 11.81
CA PRO A 60 2.02 -11.04 11.45
C PRO A 60 2.46 -10.44 10.10
N PHE A 61 1.50 -10.14 9.24
CA PHE A 61 1.72 -9.46 7.97
C PHE A 61 1.11 -8.07 8.00
N PHE A 62 1.93 -7.05 7.78
CA PHE A 62 1.47 -5.67 7.64
C PHE A 62 1.40 -5.32 6.16
N TRP A 63 0.20 -5.01 5.67
CA TRP A 63 0.00 -4.50 4.34
C TRP A 63 0.39 -3.02 4.29
N LEU A 64 1.53 -2.71 3.68
CA LEU A 64 1.87 -1.38 3.20
C LEU A 64 1.84 -1.45 1.68
N GLY A 65 0.73 -1.01 1.10
CA GLY A 65 0.48 -1.08 -0.33
C GLY A 65 0.90 0.20 -1.05
N ASP A 66 1.29 0.08 -2.33
CA ASP A 66 1.39 1.18 -3.28
C ASP A 66 0.47 0.95 -4.47
N THR A 67 -0.07 2.01 -5.03
CA THR A 67 -1.00 1.96 -6.15
C THR A 67 -0.29 2.24 -7.47
N ALA A 68 -0.24 1.25 -8.34
CA ALA A 68 0.46 1.28 -9.62
C ALA A 68 -0.38 0.61 -10.73
N TRP A 69 -1.59 1.15 -11.01
CA TRP A 69 -2.58 0.50 -11.88
C TRP A 69 -2.03 0.14 -13.26
N GLU A 70 -1.18 1.00 -13.86
CA GLU A 70 -0.63 0.82 -15.20
C GLU A 70 0.75 0.12 -15.23
N LEU A 71 1.20 -0.47 -14.12
CA LEU A 71 2.54 -1.07 -13.98
C LEU A 71 2.83 -2.15 -15.05
N PHE A 72 1.88 -3.04 -15.30
CA PHE A 72 2.04 -4.12 -16.28
C PHE A 72 2.02 -3.60 -17.73
N HIS A 73 1.31 -2.49 -17.95
CA HIS A 73 0.98 -1.98 -19.27
C HIS A 73 2.00 -0.96 -19.77
N ARG A 74 2.40 0.00 -18.92
CA ARG A 74 3.18 1.16 -19.37
C ARG A 74 4.68 1.05 -19.17
N LEU A 75 5.17 0.28 -18.19
CA LEU A 75 6.60 0.22 -17.90
C LEU A 75 7.30 -0.92 -18.64
N ASN A 76 8.51 -0.64 -19.14
CA ASN A 76 9.45 -1.66 -19.57
C ASN A 76 10.15 -2.32 -18.37
N ARG A 77 10.95 -3.36 -18.57
CA ARG A 77 11.56 -4.17 -17.50
C ARG A 77 12.55 -3.41 -16.64
N GLU A 78 13.36 -2.54 -17.22
CA GLU A 78 14.31 -1.69 -16.51
C GLU A 78 13.57 -0.70 -15.59
N GLU A 79 12.50 -0.13 -16.06
CA GLU A 79 11.64 0.79 -15.31
C GLU A 79 10.88 0.06 -14.19
N VAL A 80 10.38 -1.14 -14.44
CA VAL A 80 9.79 -2.01 -13.41
C VAL A 80 10.78 -2.29 -12.28
N ILE A 81 12.02 -2.65 -12.61
CA ILE A 81 13.07 -2.88 -11.62
C ILE A 81 13.29 -1.63 -10.78
N ARG A 82 13.47 -0.46 -11.43
CA ARG A 82 13.66 0.83 -10.73
C ARG A 82 12.52 1.14 -9.77
N TYR A 83 11.27 0.97 -10.23
CA TYR A 83 10.09 1.20 -9.42
C TYR A 83 10.04 0.26 -8.20
N LEU A 84 10.22 -1.04 -8.42
CA LEU A 84 10.16 -2.05 -7.36
C LEU A 84 11.31 -1.92 -6.35
N ASP A 85 12.53 -1.59 -6.79
CA ASP A 85 13.67 -1.33 -5.90
C ASP A 85 13.35 -0.16 -4.95
N ASN A 86 12.81 0.94 -5.47
CA ASN A 86 12.40 2.08 -4.65
C ASN A 86 11.31 1.67 -3.64
N ARG A 87 10.30 0.90 -4.07
CA ARG A 87 9.23 0.44 -3.17
C ARG A 87 9.76 -0.49 -2.07
N GLN A 88 10.70 -1.38 -2.40
CA GLN A 88 11.36 -2.23 -1.42
C GLN A 88 12.14 -1.40 -0.38
N GLU A 89 12.95 -0.43 -0.82
CA GLU A 89 13.73 0.45 0.06
C GLU A 89 12.84 1.26 1.01
N ARG A 90 11.64 1.65 0.57
CA ARG A 90 10.64 2.35 1.38
C ARG A 90 9.75 1.43 2.22
N GLY A 91 10.03 0.12 2.22
CA GLY A 91 9.37 -0.87 3.09
C GLY A 91 7.95 -1.25 2.66
N PHE A 92 7.57 -1.00 1.42
CA PHE A 92 6.31 -1.49 0.86
C PHE A 92 6.30 -3.02 0.80
N THR A 93 5.15 -3.60 1.13
CA THR A 93 4.95 -5.05 1.16
C THR A 93 3.99 -5.54 0.10
N VAL A 94 3.25 -4.62 -0.51
CA VAL A 94 2.30 -4.90 -1.59
C VAL A 94 2.39 -3.81 -2.65
N VAL A 95 2.22 -4.20 -3.93
CA VAL A 95 1.99 -3.27 -5.04
C VAL A 95 0.71 -3.70 -5.74
N GLN A 96 -0.26 -2.80 -5.88
CA GLN A 96 -1.50 -3.04 -6.60
C GLN A 96 -1.32 -2.71 -8.08
N ALA A 97 -1.64 -3.68 -8.97
CA ALA A 97 -1.50 -3.52 -10.41
C ALA A 97 -2.63 -4.24 -11.17
N VAL A 98 -2.99 -3.72 -12.34
CA VAL A 98 -4.12 -4.22 -13.14
C VAL A 98 -3.64 -4.90 -14.41
N ALA A 99 -4.02 -6.18 -14.58
CA ALA A 99 -3.62 -6.95 -15.76
C ALA A 99 -4.29 -6.46 -17.04
N VAL A 100 -5.55 -6.05 -16.97
CA VAL A 100 -6.26 -5.41 -18.10
C VAL A 100 -6.58 -3.99 -17.68
N ALA A 101 -5.63 -3.09 -17.90
CA ALA A 101 -5.56 -1.76 -17.33
C ALA A 101 -6.70 -0.81 -17.77
N GLU A 102 -6.94 0.23 -17.00
CA GLU A 102 -8.02 1.19 -17.26
C GLU A 102 -7.78 2.03 -18.51
N LEU A 103 -6.55 2.48 -18.69
CA LEU A 103 -6.19 3.43 -19.74
C LEU A 103 -6.00 2.69 -21.07
N GLU A 104 -7.14 2.18 -21.60
CA GLU A 104 -7.26 1.45 -22.88
C GLU A 104 -6.43 0.17 -22.97
N GLY A 105 -5.95 -0.41 -21.86
CA GLY A 105 -5.08 -1.57 -21.82
C GLY A 105 -5.53 -2.80 -22.64
N PRO A 106 -6.84 -3.08 -22.88
CA PRO A 106 -7.27 -4.14 -23.80
C PRO A 106 -7.04 -3.81 -25.27
N LYS A 107 -6.84 -2.55 -25.64
CA LYS A 107 -6.78 -2.06 -27.04
C LYS A 107 -5.44 -1.42 -27.38
N GLU A 108 -4.78 -0.83 -26.40
CA GLU A 108 -3.45 -0.26 -26.55
C GLU A 108 -2.41 -1.29 -26.12
N PRO A 109 -1.34 -1.50 -26.91
CA PRO A 109 -0.32 -2.47 -26.55
C PRO A 109 0.50 -2.01 -25.34
N ASN A 110 1.08 -2.97 -24.61
CA ASN A 110 2.03 -2.68 -23.56
C ASN A 110 3.36 -2.10 -24.10
N ALA A 111 4.31 -1.76 -23.22
CA ALA A 111 5.62 -1.21 -23.58
C ALA A 111 6.43 -2.05 -24.59
N TYR A 112 6.01 -3.27 -24.86
CA TYR A 112 6.66 -4.21 -25.84
C TYR A 112 5.82 -4.45 -27.09
N GLY A 113 4.70 -3.77 -27.28
CA GLY A 113 3.86 -3.89 -28.45
C GLY A 113 2.85 -5.04 -28.40
N PHE A 114 2.59 -5.65 -27.24
CA PHE A 114 1.69 -6.79 -27.08
C PHE A 114 0.35 -6.42 -26.47
N LEU A 115 -0.72 -7.06 -26.94
CA LEU A 115 -2.07 -6.98 -26.39
C LEU A 115 -2.38 -8.18 -25.47
N PRO A 116 -3.24 -8.01 -24.44
CA PRO A 116 -3.53 -9.07 -23.47
C PRO A 116 -4.37 -10.22 -24.05
N PHE A 117 -5.21 -9.94 -25.06
CA PHE A 117 -6.16 -10.90 -25.62
C PHE A 117 -6.00 -11.03 -27.13
N LYS A 118 -6.30 -12.22 -27.66
CA LYS A 118 -6.40 -12.46 -29.11
C LYS A 118 -7.53 -11.65 -29.73
N ASP A 119 -8.67 -11.56 -29.01
CA ASP A 119 -9.79 -10.71 -29.33
C ASP A 119 -10.65 -10.44 -28.08
N LEU A 120 -11.41 -9.32 -28.08
CA LEU A 120 -12.23 -8.93 -26.93
C LEU A 120 -13.55 -9.71 -26.81
N LYS A 121 -13.95 -10.48 -27.79
CA LYS A 121 -15.17 -11.28 -27.74
C LYS A 121 -14.93 -12.59 -26.98
N SER A 122 -13.85 -13.27 -27.32
CA SER A 122 -13.49 -14.53 -26.68
C SER A 122 -12.82 -14.32 -25.32
N VAL A 123 -12.13 -13.19 -25.13
CA VAL A 123 -11.27 -12.93 -23.96
C VAL A 123 -10.26 -14.05 -23.76
N GLU A 124 -9.75 -14.59 -24.85
CA GLU A 124 -8.72 -15.61 -24.83
C GLU A 124 -7.35 -14.93 -24.68
N PRO A 125 -6.57 -15.25 -23.63
CA PRO A 125 -5.23 -14.68 -23.43
C PRO A 125 -4.34 -14.87 -24.66
N ALA A 126 -3.67 -13.81 -25.10
CA ALA A 126 -2.76 -13.85 -26.24
C ALA A 126 -1.39 -14.34 -25.76
N THR A 127 -1.24 -15.65 -25.63
CA THR A 127 0.02 -16.30 -25.23
C THR A 127 0.74 -16.90 -26.41
N VAL A 128 2.08 -16.82 -26.41
CA VAL A 128 2.99 -17.43 -27.39
C VAL A 128 4.03 -18.27 -26.63
N PRO A 129 4.31 -19.54 -27.03
CA PRO A 129 5.32 -20.32 -26.35
C PRO A 129 6.71 -19.68 -26.42
N GLY A 130 7.41 -19.64 -25.30
CA GLY A 130 8.75 -19.06 -25.18
C GLY A 130 8.75 -17.82 -24.28
N PRO A 131 9.90 -17.36 -23.81
CA PRO A 131 10.01 -16.22 -22.91
C PRO A 131 10.01 -14.89 -23.67
N ASN A 132 9.47 -13.84 -23.05
CA ASN A 132 9.59 -12.45 -23.49
C ASN A 132 8.99 -12.15 -24.87
N ASN A 133 7.90 -12.81 -25.23
CA ASN A 133 7.34 -12.73 -26.58
C ASN A 133 5.82 -12.46 -26.60
N ASP A 134 5.20 -12.24 -25.44
CA ASP A 134 3.81 -11.85 -25.33
C ASP A 134 3.53 -10.94 -24.12
N TYR A 135 2.28 -10.48 -24.00
CA TYR A 135 1.82 -9.61 -22.92
C TYR A 135 2.00 -10.24 -21.53
N TRP A 136 1.69 -11.52 -21.41
CA TRP A 136 1.67 -12.24 -20.14
C TRP A 136 3.06 -12.57 -19.63
N ASP A 137 4.05 -12.64 -20.52
CA ASP A 137 5.46 -12.72 -20.12
C ASP A 137 5.94 -11.44 -19.41
N GLN A 138 5.39 -10.28 -19.79
CA GLN A 138 5.66 -9.02 -19.07
C GLN A 138 4.99 -9.02 -17.70
N VAL A 139 3.75 -9.50 -17.61
CA VAL A 139 3.04 -9.62 -16.31
C VAL A 139 3.79 -10.59 -15.39
N ASP A 140 4.21 -11.75 -15.90
CA ASP A 140 5.02 -12.71 -15.15
C ASP A 140 6.31 -12.09 -14.61
N PHE A 141 7.02 -11.35 -15.48
CA PHE A 141 8.26 -10.66 -15.09
C PHE A 141 8.02 -9.71 -13.92
N VAL A 142 6.98 -8.89 -13.97
CA VAL A 142 6.66 -7.94 -12.89
C VAL A 142 6.33 -8.67 -11.60
N VAL A 143 5.50 -9.72 -11.65
CA VAL A 143 5.13 -10.53 -10.47
C VAL A 143 6.37 -11.18 -9.87
N ASP A 144 7.25 -11.76 -10.70
CA ASP A 144 8.46 -12.42 -10.24
C ASP A 144 9.46 -11.43 -9.63
N GLU A 145 9.65 -10.26 -10.24
CA GLU A 145 10.54 -9.23 -9.70
C GLU A 145 10.01 -8.62 -8.39
N ALA A 146 8.68 -8.45 -8.25
CA ALA A 146 8.07 -8.04 -6.98
C ALA A 146 8.30 -9.11 -5.89
N ASN A 147 8.03 -10.38 -6.19
CA ASN A 147 8.19 -11.48 -5.24
C ASN A 147 9.64 -11.69 -4.81
N LYS A 148 10.62 -11.54 -5.69
CA LYS A 148 12.07 -11.56 -5.36
C LYS A 148 12.45 -10.50 -4.31
N ARG A 149 11.73 -9.38 -4.27
CA ARG A 149 11.92 -8.27 -3.34
C ARG A 149 11.09 -8.39 -2.05
N GLY A 150 10.36 -9.49 -1.88
CA GLY A 150 9.46 -9.68 -0.73
C GLY A 150 8.16 -8.89 -0.86
N ILE A 151 7.81 -8.41 -2.04
CA ILE A 151 6.61 -7.63 -2.33
C ILE A 151 5.56 -8.55 -2.96
N TYR A 152 4.37 -8.61 -2.35
CA TYR A 152 3.21 -9.26 -2.95
C TYR A 152 2.58 -8.36 -4.01
N VAL A 153 1.97 -8.97 -5.01
CA VAL A 153 1.17 -8.19 -5.98
C VAL A 153 -0.31 -8.26 -5.60
N GLY A 154 -0.90 -7.13 -5.29
CA GLY A 154 -2.34 -6.94 -5.28
C GLY A 154 -2.83 -6.94 -6.73
N PHE A 155 -3.18 -8.12 -7.22
CA PHE A 155 -3.40 -8.39 -8.63
C PHE A 155 -4.87 -8.16 -9.00
N LEU A 156 -5.13 -7.13 -9.82
CA LEU A 156 -6.46 -6.92 -10.41
C LEU A 156 -6.51 -7.63 -11.78
N PRO A 157 -7.38 -8.64 -11.95
CA PRO A 157 -7.56 -9.29 -13.24
C PRO A 157 -7.95 -8.34 -14.36
N THR A 158 -8.76 -7.34 -14.03
CA THR A 158 -9.28 -6.33 -14.96
C THR A 158 -9.74 -5.09 -14.20
N TRP A 159 -9.78 -3.95 -14.87
CA TRP A 159 -10.44 -2.77 -14.33
C TRP A 159 -11.97 -2.84 -14.45
N GLY A 160 -12.68 -2.17 -13.56
CA GLY A 160 -14.14 -2.22 -13.47
C GLY A 160 -14.89 -1.79 -14.74
N ARG A 161 -14.36 -0.84 -15.49
CA ARG A 161 -14.90 -0.41 -16.77
C ARG A 161 -15.16 -1.58 -17.73
N TRP A 162 -14.32 -2.61 -17.71
CA TRP A 162 -14.36 -3.67 -18.71
C TRP A 162 -15.42 -4.75 -18.46
N TRP A 163 -16.07 -4.76 -17.29
CA TRP A 163 -17.29 -5.55 -17.04
C TRP A 163 -18.56 -4.69 -17.01
N LYS A 164 -18.47 -3.33 -17.14
CA LYS A 164 -19.59 -2.41 -17.28
C LYS A 164 -20.04 -2.33 -18.74
N LYS A 165 -21.21 -2.86 -19.08
CA LYS A 165 -21.73 -2.90 -20.47
C LYS A 165 -21.95 -1.50 -21.05
N ASP A 166 -22.47 -0.58 -20.26
CA ASP A 166 -22.70 0.82 -20.61
C ASP A 166 -21.42 1.62 -20.85
N GLN A 167 -20.26 1.11 -20.40
CA GLN A 167 -18.93 1.71 -20.59
C GLN A 167 -18.09 0.97 -21.66
N GLY A 168 -18.71 0.09 -22.44
CA GLY A 168 -18.05 -0.69 -23.47
C GLY A 168 -17.38 -1.96 -22.95
N GLY A 169 -17.79 -2.45 -21.79
CA GLY A 169 -17.29 -3.68 -21.19
C GLY A 169 -17.61 -4.93 -22.01
N PHE A 170 -16.66 -5.84 -22.06
CA PHE A 170 -16.72 -7.08 -22.83
C PHE A 170 -16.74 -8.34 -21.96
N PHE A 171 -16.45 -8.22 -20.66
CA PHE A 171 -16.59 -9.33 -19.73
C PHE A 171 -18.09 -9.65 -19.48
N ASN A 172 -18.39 -10.92 -19.35
CA ASN A 172 -19.66 -11.49 -18.93
C ASN A 172 -19.36 -12.71 -18.02
N PRO A 173 -20.36 -13.32 -17.37
CA PRO A 173 -20.10 -14.43 -16.44
C PRO A 173 -19.31 -15.59 -17.04
N GLU A 174 -19.56 -15.97 -18.31
CA GLU A 174 -18.92 -17.11 -18.94
C GLU A 174 -17.43 -16.86 -19.22
N ASN A 175 -17.11 -15.73 -19.90
CA ASN A 175 -15.73 -15.44 -20.23
C ASN A 175 -14.92 -14.99 -19.00
N ALA A 176 -15.56 -14.36 -18.00
CA ALA A 176 -14.93 -13.98 -16.75
C ALA A 176 -14.48 -15.22 -15.93
N GLU A 177 -15.32 -16.26 -15.83
CA GLU A 177 -14.96 -17.50 -15.14
C GLU A 177 -13.79 -18.22 -15.84
N ARG A 178 -13.84 -18.30 -17.17
CA ARG A 178 -12.77 -18.94 -17.97
C ARG A 178 -11.45 -18.21 -17.83
N TYR A 179 -11.46 -16.89 -17.97
CA TYR A 179 -10.29 -16.05 -17.80
C TYR A 179 -9.74 -16.10 -16.38
N GLY A 180 -10.63 -16.03 -15.37
CA GLY A 180 -10.26 -16.17 -13.97
C GLY A 180 -9.59 -17.52 -13.68
N ARG A 181 -10.11 -18.62 -14.20
CA ARG A 181 -9.47 -19.96 -14.04
C ARG A 181 -8.07 -19.98 -14.63
N TRP A 182 -7.91 -19.46 -15.83
CA TRP A 182 -6.60 -19.38 -16.48
C TRP A 182 -5.59 -18.57 -15.68
N LEU A 183 -6.00 -17.39 -15.14
CA LEU A 183 -5.16 -16.59 -14.23
C LEU A 183 -4.81 -17.37 -12.96
N GLY A 184 -5.80 -17.98 -12.32
CA GLY A 184 -5.60 -18.77 -11.11
C GLY A 184 -4.59 -19.89 -11.31
N GLU A 185 -4.66 -20.62 -12.44
CA GLU A 185 -3.68 -21.66 -12.80
C GLU A 185 -2.29 -21.09 -13.02
N ARG A 186 -2.16 -19.93 -13.71
CA ARG A 186 -0.87 -19.30 -14.05
C ARG A 186 -0.15 -18.75 -12.81
N TYR A 187 -0.87 -18.16 -11.86
CA TYR A 187 -0.27 -17.49 -10.70
C TYR A 187 -0.43 -18.26 -9.38
N ARG A 188 -0.82 -19.54 -9.43
CA ARG A 188 -1.06 -20.38 -8.24
C ARG A 188 0.06 -20.36 -7.21
N ASP A 189 1.32 -20.37 -7.67
CA ASP A 189 2.51 -20.47 -6.83
C ASP A 189 3.23 -19.13 -6.62
N LYS A 190 2.56 -18.03 -6.95
CA LYS A 190 3.13 -16.67 -6.83
C LYS A 190 2.64 -15.97 -5.56
N GLY A 191 3.41 -15.02 -5.06
CA GLY A 191 3.03 -14.16 -3.95
C GLY A 191 2.08 -13.04 -4.41
N ILE A 192 0.79 -13.34 -4.46
CA ILE A 192 -0.25 -12.40 -4.91
C ILE A 192 -1.44 -12.40 -3.95
N VAL A 193 -2.31 -11.38 -4.11
CA VAL A 193 -3.66 -11.29 -3.54
C VAL A 193 -4.60 -10.85 -4.65
N TRP A 194 -5.70 -11.54 -4.85
CA TRP A 194 -6.68 -11.17 -5.86
C TRP A 194 -7.52 -9.97 -5.43
N ILE A 195 -7.58 -8.95 -6.27
CA ILE A 195 -8.43 -7.79 -6.06
C ILE A 195 -9.36 -7.66 -7.26
N LEU A 196 -10.62 -7.98 -7.08
CA LEU A 196 -11.64 -7.83 -8.12
C LEU A 196 -12.16 -6.38 -8.16
N GLY A 197 -12.91 -6.02 -9.19
CA GLY A 197 -13.50 -4.68 -9.29
C GLY A 197 -12.64 -3.70 -10.05
N GLY A 198 -12.27 -2.59 -9.43
CA GLY A 198 -11.51 -1.48 -10.03
C GLY A 198 -12.40 -0.25 -10.27
N ASP A 199 -12.52 0.61 -9.26
CA ASP A 199 -13.19 1.91 -9.25
C ASP A 199 -14.62 1.92 -9.84
N ARG A 200 -15.35 0.81 -9.69
CA ARG A 200 -16.75 0.72 -10.16
C ARG A 200 -17.62 -0.01 -9.14
N ASN A 201 -18.85 0.48 -9.01
CA ASN A 201 -19.87 -0.13 -8.17
C ASN A 201 -20.65 -1.20 -8.95
N ILE A 202 -21.29 -2.10 -8.23
CA ILE A 202 -22.22 -3.08 -8.79
C ILE A 202 -23.61 -2.43 -8.86
N ASP A 203 -24.13 -2.24 -10.07
CA ASP A 203 -25.40 -1.56 -10.29
C ASP A 203 -26.54 -2.52 -10.70
N ASN A 204 -26.22 -3.76 -11.06
CA ASN A 204 -27.20 -4.77 -11.48
C ASN A 204 -26.69 -6.21 -11.30
N ASP A 205 -27.61 -7.17 -11.47
CA ASP A 205 -27.34 -8.60 -11.26
C ASP A 205 -26.34 -9.20 -12.26
N GLU A 206 -26.29 -8.72 -13.51
CA GLU A 206 -25.34 -9.21 -14.52
C GLU A 206 -23.90 -8.82 -14.13
N GLU A 207 -23.69 -7.63 -13.67
CA GLU A 207 -22.39 -7.16 -13.16
C GLU A 207 -21.95 -7.97 -11.95
N ARG A 208 -22.88 -8.17 -10.98
CA ARG A 208 -22.61 -9.02 -9.82
C ARG A 208 -22.26 -10.43 -10.25
N ALA A 209 -23.02 -11.03 -11.16
CA ALA A 209 -22.76 -12.37 -11.66
C ALA A 209 -21.41 -12.47 -12.37
N THR A 210 -21.00 -11.44 -13.10
CA THR A 210 -19.68 -11.39 -13.79
C THR A 210 -18.53 -11.37 -12.79
N VAL A 211 -18.61 -10.54 -11.74
CA VAL A 211 -17.58 -10.48 -10.69
C VAL A 211 -17.51 -11.79 -9.90
N VAL A 212 -18.66 -12.37 -9.52
CA VAL A 212 -18.73 -13.66 -8.80
C VAL A 212 -18.16 -14.79 -9.66
N ALA A 213 -18.44 -14.79 -10.98
CA ALA A 213 -17.90 -15.79 -11.91
C ALA A 213 -16.37 -15.67 -12.03
N MET A 214 -15.84 -14.44 -12.07
CA MET A 214 -14.38 -14.20 -12.03
C MET A 214 -13.76 -14.78 -10.76
N ALA A 215 -14.32 -14.46 -9.58
CA ALA A 215 -13.87 -14.99 -8.29
C ALA A 215 -13.88 -16.53 -8.25
N ARG A 216 -14.95 -17.13 -8.75
CA ARG A 216 -15.08 -18.59 -8.85
C ARG A 216 -13.99 -19.19 -9.76
N GLY A 217 -13.77 -18.58 -10.93
CA GLY A 217 -12.72 -19.01 -11.84
C GLY A 217 -11.33 -18.95 -11.21
N LEU A 218 -10.97 -17.83 -10.58
CA LEU A 218 -9.70 -17.66 -9.87
C LEU A 218 -9.49 -18.75 -8.82
N ARG A 219 -10.48 -18.98 -7.94
CA ARG A 219 -10.42 -20.04 -6.91
C ARG A 219 -10.36 -21.45 -7.48
N GLN A 220 -11.00 -21.71 -8.60
CA GLN A 220 -10.87 -23.01 -9.29
C GLN A 220 -9.45 -23.20 -9.86
N GLY A 221 -8.88 -22.14 -10.43
CA GLY A 221 -7.56 -22.16 -11.03
C GLY A 221 -6.45 -22.33 -10.00
N ASP A 222 -6.45 -21.53 -8.93
CA ASP A 222 -5.40 -21.54 -7.90
C ASP A 222 -5.65 -22.54 -6.76
N GLY A 223 -6.83 -23.20 -6.74
CA GLY A 223 -7.21 -24.13 -5.67
C GLY A 223 -7.54 -23.42 -4.35
N GLY A 224 -7.88 -22.14 -4.36
CA GLY A 224 -8.14 -21.31 -3.17
C GLY A 224 -6.86 -20.92 -2.42
N ALA A 225 -5.75 -20.82 -3.13
CA ALA A 225 -4.44 -20.53 -2.54
C ALA A 225 -4.28 -19.09 -2.07
N HIS A 226 -5.00 -18.15 -2.67
CA HIS A 226 -4.81 -16.73 -2.43
C HIS A 226 -6.06 -16.08 -1.85
N LEU A 227 -5.84 -15.08 -1.00
CA LEU A 227 -6.90 -14.20 -0.52
C LEU A 227 -7.51 -13.40 -1.68
N CYS A 228 -8.79 -13.10 -1.55
CA CYS A 228 -9.55 -12.37 -2.55
C CYS A 228 -10.39 -11.25 -1.92
N THR A 229 -10.42 -10.09 -2.58
CA THR A 229 -11.25 -8.95 -2.21
C THR A 229 -11.85 -8.25 -3.44
N PHE A 230 -12.56 -7.15 -3.22
CA PHE A 230 -13.16 -6.34 -4.28
C PHE A 230 -12.89 -4.86 -4.05
N HIS A 231 -12.41 -4.18 -5.08
CA HIS A 231 -12.13 -2.75 -5.10
C HIS A 231 -13.35 -1.98 -5.63
N PRO A 232 -14.10 -1.26 -4.77
CA PRO A 232 -15.29 -0.50 -5.16
C PRO A 232 -14.91 0.85 -5.77
N ARG A 233 -15.92 1.66 -6.10
CA ARG A 233 -15.77 3.07 -6.45
C ARG A 233 -15.57 3.93 -5.19
N GLY A 234 -15.03 5.14 -5.39
CA GLY A 234 -14.83 6.16 -4.36
C GLY A 234 -16.04 6.37 -3.43
N GLY A 235 -15.78 6.32 -2.12
CA GLY A 235 -16.78 6.35 -1.07
C GLY A 235 -17.42 5.01 -0.72
N GLY A 236 -17.13 3.93 -1.50
CA GLY A 236 -17.73 2.60 -1.35
C GLY A 236 -16.90 1.62 -0.50
N SER A 237 -17.50 0.45 -0.30
CA SER A 237 -16.87 -0.70 0.33
C SER A 237 -17.22 -1.98 -0.43
N SER A 238 -16.30 -2.93 -0.50
CA SER A 238 -16.61 -4.28 -0.98
C SER A 238 -17.75 -4.92 -0.20
N ALA A 239 -17.87 -4.56 1.07
CA ALA A 239 -18.92 -5.04 1.96
C ALA A 239 -20.33 -4.60 1.56
N ASP A 240 -20.46 -3.55 0.79
CA ASP A 240 -21.76 -3.08 0.30
C ASP A 240 -22.38 -4.07 -0.72
N TYR A 241 -21.55 -4.96 -1.30
CA TYR A 241 -21.96 -5.90 -2.34
C TYR A 241 -21.72 -7.37 -2.00
N PHE A 242 -20.64 -7.69 -1.27
CA PHE A 242 -20.10 -9.04 -1.19
C PHE A 242 -19.73 -9.48 0.23
N HIS A 243 -20.15 -8.74 1.28
CA HIS A 243 -19.71 -9.03 2.65
C HIS A 243 -19.96 -10.49 3.10
N ASP A 244 -21.09 -11.05 2.70
CA ASP A 244 -21.52 -12.39 3.08
C ASP A 244 -21.10 -13.47 2.05
N ASP A 245 -20.43 -13.07 0.97
CA ASP A 245 -19.94 -14.03 -0.02
C ASP A 245 -18.68 -14.75 0.50
N ASP A 246 -18.62 -16.07 0.34
CA ASP A 246 -17.52 -16.92 0.83
C ASP A 246 -16.17 -16.67 0.16
N TRP A 247 -16.18 -16.02 -1.01
CA TRP A 247 -14.96 -15.72 -1.73
C TRP A 247 -14.31 -14.42 -1.27
N LEU A 248 -15.03 -13.53 -0.58
CA LEU A 248 -14.49 -12.26 -0.06
C LEU A 248 -13.82 -12.51 1.28
N ASP A 249 -12.50 -12.56 1.31
CA ASP A 249 -11.73 -12.86 2.52
C ASP A 249 -11.58 -11.64 3.44
N PHE A 250 -11.52 -10.44 2.88
CA PHE A 250 -11.44 -9.18 3.64
C PHE A 250 -12.16 -8.03 2.92
N ASN A 251 -12.61 -7.04 3.68
CA ASN A 251 -13.24 -5.85 3.14
C ASN A 251 -12.19 -4.85 2.66
N MET A 252 -12.43 -4.27 1.49
CA MET A 252 -11.62 -3.18 0.94
C MET A 252 -12.52 -1.96 0.72
N ARG A 253 -12.06 -0.82 1.15
CA ARG A 253 -12.69 0.47 0.88
C ARG A 253 -11.89 1.23 -0.17
N GLN A 254 -12.57 2.22 -0.80
CA GLN A 254 -11.96 3.32 -1.51
C GLN A 254 -12.54 4.62 -0.95
N ASN A 255 -11.71 5.46 -0.33
CA ASN A 255 -12.20 6.70 0.25
C ASN A 255 -12.22 7.87 -0.74
N GLY A 256 -11.55 7.75 -1.90
CA GLY A 256 -11.49 8.78 -2.93
C GLY A 256 -10.52 9.92 -2.59
N HIS A 257 -10.48 10.96 -3.44
CA HIS A 257 -9.39 11.93 -3.49
C HIS A 257 -9.72 13.30 -2.88
N GLY A 258 -10.62 13.36 -1.90
CA GLY A 258 -10.86 14.53 -1.09
C GLY A 258 -10.17 14.42 0.28
N VAL A 259 -9.59 15.52 0.77
CA VAL A 259 -8.84 15.52 2.04
C VAL A 259 -9.72 15.38 3.30
N GLU A 260 -11.02 15.62 3.20
CA GLU A 260 -11.99 15.56 4.30
C GLU A 260 -12.96 14.36 4.18
N TYR A 261 -12.77 13.49 3.21
CA TYR A 261 -13.64 12.33 3.03
C TYR A 261 -13.52 11.35 4.20
N GLY A 262 -14.60 10.58 4.36
CA GLY A 262 -14.92 9.77 5.52
C GLY A 262 -14.00 8.58 5.82
N THR A 263 -12.70 8.68 5.57
CA THR A 263 -11.71 7.64 5.92
C THR A 263 -11.92 7.16 7.33
N TYR A 264 -11.97 8.08 8.29
CA TYR A 264 -12.13 7.76 9.69
C TYR A 264 -13.43 6.98 9.98
N ASP A 265 -14.58 7.54 9.59
CA ASP A 265 -15.88 6.94 9.88
C ASP A 265 -16.13 5.69 9.03
N GLY A 266 -15.60 5.68 7.81
CA GLY A 266 -15.71 4.56 6.90
C GLY A 266 -14.99 3.31 7.42
N THR A 267 -13.73 3.44 7.80
CA THR A 267 -12.93 2.34 8.35
C THR A 267 -13.53 1.83 9.65
N ARG A 268 -13.98 2.73 10.53
CA ARG A 268 -14.63 2.35 11.79
C ARG A 268 -15.93 1.57 11.55
N ARG A 269 -16.79 2.01 10.64
CA ARG A 269 -18.02 1.32 10.27
C ARG A 269 -17.76 -0.12 9.81
N GLU A 270 -16.77 -0.32 8.94
CA GLU A 270 -16.42 -1.65 8.45
C GLU A 270 -15.80 -2.53 9.53
N TYR A 271 -15.01 -1.94 10.45
CA TYR A 271 -14.48 -2.68 11.60
C TYR A 271 -15.57 -3.23 12.51
N GLU A 272 -16.68 -2.52 12.67
CA GLU A 272 -17.83 -2.90 13.50
C GLU A 272 -18.81 -3.86 12.82
N ARG A 273 -18.62 -4.11 11.50
CA ARG A 273 -19.50 -4.99 10.72
C ARG A 273 -19.37 -6.44 11.15
N THR A 274 -20.48 -7.18 11.01
CA THR A 274 -20.56 -8.63 11.26
C THR A 274 -21.12 -9.36 10.05
N PRO A 275 -20.61 -10.59 9.72
CA PRO A 275 -19.51 -11.27 10.36
C PRO A 275 -18.20 -10.48 10.31
N VAL A 276 -17.31 -10.73 11.28
CA VAL A 276 -16.03 -10.01 11.34
C VAL A 276 -15.16 -10.38 10.15
N LYS A 277 -14.67 -9.37 9.41
CA LYS A 277 -13.63 -9.53 8.38
C LYS A 277 -12.56 -8.45 8.56
N PRO A 278 -11.30 -8.72 8.15
CA PRO A 278 -10.28 -7.67 8.13
C PRO A 278 -10.70 -6.51 7.21
N ILE A 279 -10.24 -5.31 7.48
CA ILE A 279 -10.54 -4.10 6.70
C ILE A 279 -9.28 -3.39 6.26
N ILE A 280 -9.28 -2.89 5.03
CA ILE A 280 -8.25 -1.99 4.48
C ILE A 280 -8.87 -0.88 3.64
N ASP A 281 -8.20 0.28 3.61
CA ASP A 281 -8.39 1.28 2.56
C ASP A 281 -7.45 0.94 1.40
N GLY A 282 -8.01 0.50 0.29
CA GLY A 282 -7.28 0.09 -0.91
C GLY A 282 -6.95 1.24 -1.84
N GLU A 283 -7.67 2.37 -1.69
CA GLU A 283 -7.44 3.58 -2.45
C GLU A 283 -7.85 4.81 -1.65
N PRO A 284 -7.00 5.28 -0.74
CA PRO A 284 -7.15 6.57 -0.06
C PRO A 284 -6.79 7.72 -1.00
N VAL A 285 -6.81 8.94 -0.47
CA VAL A 285 -6.31 10.12 -1.20
C VAL A 285 -4.85 9.90 -1.64
N TYR A 286 -4.53 10.22 -2.89
CA TYR A 286 -3.18 10.13 -3.44
C TYR A 286 -2.38 11.42 -3.21
N GLU A 287 -1.07 11.29 -3.07
CA GLU A 287 -0.15 12.44 -3.08
C GLU A 287 -0.09 13.07 -4.47
N ASP A 288 0.07 14.40 -4.54
CA ASP A 288 0.07 15.20 -5.78
C ASP A 288 -1.22 15.11 -6.62
N HIS A 289 -2.30 14.56 -6.07
CA HIS A 289 -3.59 14.50 -6.75
C HIS A 289 -4.35 15.83 -6.63
N PRO A 290 -5.01 16.29 -7.69
CA PRO A 290 -5.95 17.43 -7.57
C PRO A 290 -7.00 17.17 -6.48
N VAL A 291 -7.03 17.99 -5.44
CA VAL A 291 -7.97 17.83 -4.33
C VAL A 291 -9.40 17.82 -4.88
N ALA A 292 -10.13 16.73 -4.65
CA ALA A 292 -11.49 16.52 -5.14
C ALA A 292 -11.66 16.81 -6.65
N PHE A 293 -10.62 16.54 -7.46
CA PHE A 293 -10.57 16.80 -8.92
C PHE A 293 -10.70 18.28 -9.30
N ASN A 294 -10.41 19.21 -8.37
CA ASN A 294 -10.57 20.66 -8.58
C ASN A 294 -9.27 21.44 -8.26
N PRO A 295 -8.20 21.27 -9.06
CA PRO A 295 -6.89 21.84 -8.76
C PRO A 295 -6.89 23.38 -8.80
N ASP A 296 -7.73 23.99 -9.62
CA ASP A 296 -7.75 25.44 -9.79
C ASP A 296 -8.23 26.20 -8.54
N ASN A 297 -9.06 25.55 -7.70
CA ASN A 297 -9.60 26.15 -6.47
C ASN A 297 -9.01 25.54 -5.20
N LEU A 298 -8.64 24.25 -5.21
CA LEU A 298 -8.27 23.51 -4.02
C LEU A 298 -6.80 23.06 -4.03
N GLY A 299 -6.11 23.22 -5.17
CA GLY A 299 -4.73 22.76 -5.31
C GLY A 299 -4.59 21.24 -5.35
N HIS A 300 -3.41 20.79 -4.96
CA HIS A 300 -3.06 19.37 -4.94
C HIS A 300 -2.74 18.91 -3.52
N THR A 301 -2.93 17.64 -3.26
CA THR A 301 -2.62 16.99 -2.00
C THR A 301 -1.13 16.91 -1.75
N THR A 302 -0.75 16.85 -0.50
CA THR A 302 0.64 16.84 -0.02
C THR A 302 0.92 15.58 0.80
N ALA A 303 2.18 15.40 1.20
CA ALA A 303 2.57 14.34 2.14
C ALA A 303 1.76 14.34 3.45
N ALA A 304 1.32 15.50 3.93
CA ALA A 304 0.49 15.58 5.13
C ALA A 304 -0.92 15.00 4.89
N ASP A 305 -1.46 15.19 3.70
CA ASP A 305 -2.79 14.72 3.34
C ASP A 305 -2.85 13.19 3.18
N VAL A 306 -1.80 12.56 2.66
CA VAL A 306 -1.72 11.10 2.57
C VAL A 306 -1.28 10.43 3.88
N ARG A 307 -0.53 11.13 4.71
CA ARG A 307 -0.08 10.61 6.02
C ARG A 307 -1.22 10.52 7.03
N ARG A 308 -2.15 11.45 7.02
CA ARG A 308 -3.29 11.49 7.94
C ARG A 308 -4.20 10.27 7.81
N PRO A 309 -4.66 9.86 6.62
CA PRO A 309 -5.43 8.64 6.41
C PRO A 309 -4.73 7.38 6.92
N LEU A 310 -3.41 7.24 6.75
CA LEU A 310 -2.65 6.12 7.29
C LEU A 310 -2.93 5.90 8.78
N TYR A 311 -2.81 6.95 9.60
CA TYR A 311 -3.03 6.81 11.05
C TYR A 311 -4.51 6.66 11.40
N TRP A 312 -5.41 7.29 10.66
CA TRP A 312 -6.85 7.09 10.86
C TRP A 312 -7.27 5.66 10.56
N ASP A 313 -6.82 5.08 9.46
CA ASP A 313 -7.12 3.69 9.11
C ASP A 313 -6.57 2.73 10.16
N LEU A 314 -5.29 2.84 10.44
CA LEU A 314 -4.63 1.95 11.39
C LEU A 314 -5.30 2.02 12.77
N PHE A 315 -5.59 3.22 13.27
CA PHE A 315 -6.12 3.39 14.63
C PHE A 315 -7.64 3.15 14.72
N ASN A 316 -8.31 3.04 13.58
CA ASN A 316 -9.69 2.56 13.48
C ASN A 316 -9.82 1.06 13.14
N GLY A 317 -8.72 0.32 13.14
CA GLY A 317 -8.74 -1.14 13.08
C GLY A 317 -8.37 -1.74 11.73
N ALA A 318 -7.96 -0.95 10.75
CA ALA A 318 -7.41 -1.49 9.49
C ALA A 318 -6.15 -2.31 9.76
N PHE A 319 -6.00 -3.42 9.01
CA PHE A 319 -4.83 -4.30 9.14
C PHE A 319 -3.58 -3.78 8.44
N GLY A 320 -3.73 -2.74 7.63
CA GLY A 320 -2.69 -2.10 6.87
C GLY A 320 -3.20 -0.81 6.25
N HIS A 321 -2.47 -0.29 5.27
CA HIS A 321 -2.82 0.91 4.52
C HIS A 321 -2.25 0.83 3.11
N THR A 322 -2.91 1.44 2.13
CA THR A 322 -2.39 1.60 0.79
C THR A 322 -2.07 3.08 0.54
N TYR A 323 -0.92 3.35 0.00
CA TYR A 323 -0.50 4.66 -0.47
C TYR A 323 -0.75 4.78 -1.98
N GLY A 324 -0.92 6.00 -2.47
CA GLY A 324 -0.92 6.30 -3.88
C GLY A 324 -0.27 7.66 -4.16
N CYS A 325 0.25 7.81 -5.36
CA CYS A 325 0.74 9.07 -5.90
C CYS A 325 0.16 9.27 -7.30
N HIS A 326 -0.22 10.49 -7.61
CA HIS A 326 -1.00 10.78 -8.82
C HIS A 326 -0.27 10.43 -10.12
N SER A 327 1.02 10.68 -10.19
CA SER A 327 1.83 10.29 -11.35
C SER A 327 2.16 8.79 -11.39
N ILE A 328 2.18 8.11 -10.22
CA ILE A 328 2.56 6.70 -10.12
C ILE A 328 1.42 5.78 -10.56
N TRP A 329 0.17 6.02 -10.13
CA TRP A 329 -0.91 5.11 -10.49
C TRP A 329 -1.08 4.96 -12.00
N GLN A 330 -0.85 6.05 -12.76
CA GLN A 330 -0.95 6.08 -14.20
C GLN A 330 0.40 5.91 -14.92
N MET A 331 1.51 5.74 -14.19
CA MET A 331 2.89 5.69 -14.72
C MET A 331 3.16 6.81 -15.73
N PHE A 332 2.78 8.05 -15.35
CA PHE A 332 2.84 9.20 -16.24
C PHE A 332 4.28 9.57 -16.61
N ASP A 333 4.53 9.65 -17.91
CA ASP A 333 5.80 10.10 -18.48
C ASP A 333 5.56 11.24 -19.47
N PRO A 334 5.89 12.49 -19.13
CA PRO A 334 5.69 13.63 -20.02
C PRO A 334 6.60 13.60 -21.27
N GLU A 335 7.62 12.75 -21.27
CA GLU A 335 8.52 12.58 -22.43
C GLU A 335 7.98 11.55 -23.45
N ASP A 336 6.97 10.77 -23.08
CA ASP A 336 6.30 9.81 -23.99
C ASP A 336 5.10 10.48 -24.68
N PRO A 337 5.22 10.83 -25.99
CA PRO A 337 4.14 11.49 -26.70
C PRO A 337 2.91 10.61 -26.95
N ALA A 338 3.01 9.30 -26.75
CA ALA A 338 1.90 8.37 -26.87
C ALA A 338 1.05 8.32 -25.59
N GLN A 339 1.60 8.74 -24.46
CA GLN A 339 0.87 8.77 -23.21
C GLN A 339 0.03 10.06 -23.10
N TRP A 340 -1.22 9.89 -22.73
CA TRP A 340 -2.08 10.99 -22.32
C TRP A 340 -2.18 11.05 -20.79
N GLU A 341 -2.21 12.27 -20.27
CA GLU A 341 -2.31 12.52 -18.84
C GLU A 341 -3.76 12.44 -18.35
N VAL A 342 -3.97 11.95 -17.14
CA VAL A 342 -5.25 12.01 -16.45
C VAL A 342 -5.16 13.03 -15.32
N ASN A 343 -6.05 14.02 -15.32
CA ASN A 343 -6.21 15.00 -14.24
C ASN A 343 -4.93 15.77 -13.86
N ARG A 344 -4.11 16.16 -14.84
CA ARG A 344 -2.96 17.06 -14.68
C ARG A 344 -1.94 16.59 -13.62
N PRO A 345 -1.18 15.52 -13.83
CA PRO A 345 -0.07 15.15 -12.96
C PRO A 345 0.96 16.27 -12.85
N LEU A 346 1.49 16.52 -11.67
CA LEU A 346 2.51 17.56 -11.43
C LEU A 346 3.91 17.10 -11.81
N THR A 347 4.16 15.79 -11.76
CA THR A 347 5.48 15.19 -11.90
C THR A 347 5.41 13.97 -12.81
N SER A 348 6.53 13.52 -13.34
CA SER A 348 6.67 12.21 -13.95
C SER A 348 6.59 11.11 -12.87
N TRP A 349 6.31 9.86 -13.27
CA TRP A 349 6.38 8.73 -12.34
C TRP A 349 7.78 8.57 -11.73
N ARG A 350 8.84 8.95 -12.47
CA ARG A 350 10.23 8.86 -12.01
C ARG A 350 10.56 9.85 -10.90
N GLU A 351 9.87 10.97 -10.86
CA GLU A 351 9.94 11.95 -9.76
C GLU A 351 8.97 11.56 -8.64
N GLY A 352 7.77 11.11 -8.98
CA GLY A 352 6.74 10.68 -8.04
C GLY A 352 7.17 9.54 -7.12
N ILE A 353 8.06 8.63 -7.55
CA ILE A 353 8.60 7.58 -6.66
C ILE A 353 9.38 8.16 -5.48
N GLU A 354 9.91 9.39 -5.61
CA GLU A 354 10.65 10.09 -4.57
C GLU A 354 9.76 11.02 -3.71
N ALA A 355 8.45 11.02 -3.93
CA ALA A 355 7.51 11.84 -3.18
C ALA A 355 7.66 11.62 -1.66
N PRO A 356 7.62 12.70 -0.85
CA PRO A 356 7.92 12.60 0.58
C PRO A 356 6.89 11.78 1.36
N GLY A 357 5.62 11.74 0.94
CA GLY A 357 4.59 10.91 1.55
C GLY A 357 4.93 9.43 1.46
N ALA A 358 5.40 8.94 0.30
CA ALA A 358 5.85 7.56 0.13
C ALA A 358 6.91 7.16 1.17
N ALA A 359 7.89 8.05 1.40
CA ALA A 359 8.94 7.82 2.40
C ALA A 359 8.39 7.79 3.84
N GLN A 360 7.31 8.52 4.11
CA GLN A 360 6.73 8.63 5.44
C GLN A 360 5.81 7.46 5.81
N MET A 361 5.27 6.73 4.82
CA MET A 361 4.41 5.57 5.06
C MET A 361 5.11 4.48 5.88
N GLN A 362 6.40 4.24 5.63
CA GLN A 362 7.19 3.26 6.38
C GLN A 362 7.24 3.53 7.89
N HIS A 363 7.11 4.81 8.30
CA HIS A 363 7.16 5.18 9.72
C HIS A 363 5.91 4.69 10.47
N GLY A 364 4.73 4.75 9.83
CA GLY A 364 3.52 4.18 10.39
C GLY A 364 3.61 2.65 10.55
N LYS A 365 4.10 1.95 9.52
CA LYS A 365 4.37 0.51 9.58
C LYS A 365 5.35 0.18 10.71
N ALA A 366 6.48 0.87 10.77
CA ALA A 366 7.49 0.65 11.80
C ALA A 366 6.96 0.90 13.23
N LEU A 367 6.10 1.91 13.41
CA LEU A 367 5.43 2.18 14.69
C LEU A 367 4.56 0.99 15.10
N ILE A 368 3.67 0.53 14.22
CA ILE A 368 2.75 -0.58 14.48
C ILE A 368 3.53 -1.87 14.76
N GLU A 369 4.52 -2.20 13.93
CA GLU A 369 5.33 -3.42 14.10
C GLU A 369 6.24 -3.38 15.34
N SER A 370 6.42 -2.22 15.96
CA SER A 370 7.18 -2.08 17.22
C SER A 370 6.44 -2.57 18.47
N ARG A 371 5.19 -3.02 18.32
CA ARG A 371 4.32 -3.58 19.37
C ARG A 371 3.59 -4.83 18.87
N PRO A 372 3.03 -5.68 19.76
CA PRO A 372 2.14 -6.77 19.35
C PRO A 372 0.88 -6.19 18.70
N PHE A 373 0.75 -6.25 17.37
CA PHE A 373 -0.35 -5.54 16.70
C PHE A 373 -1.56 -6.41 16.33
N LEU A 374 -1.46 -7.74 16.39
CA LEU A 374 -2.58 -8.63 16.11
C LEU A 374 -3.70 -8.59 17.17
N THR A 375 -3.43 -7.99 18.31
CA THR A 375 -4.40 -7.75 19.41
C THR A 375 -4.82 -6.28 19.51
N ARG A 376 -4.47 -5.47 18.51
CA ARG A 376 -4.77 -4.05 18.49
C ARG A 376 -6.26 -3.81 18.22
N ILE A 377 -6.88 -2.94 19.02
CA ILE A 377 -8.27 -2.52 18.89
C ILE A 377 -8.36 -0.99 18.84
N PRO A 378 -9.31 -0.43 18.05
CA PRO A 378 -9.61 1.00 18.10
C PRO A 378 -10.27 1.36 19.42
N ASP A 379 -9.79 2.41 20.08
CA ASP A 379 -10.36 2.84 21.35
C ASP A 379 -10.30 4.38 21.55
N MET A 380 -11.35 5.05 21.09
CA MET A 380 -11.50 6.51 21.30
C MET A 380 -11.85 6.90 22.72
N SER A 381 -12.24 5.95 23.60
CA SER A 381 -12.52 6.24 25.01
C SER A 381 -11.27 6.64 25.80
N LEU A 382 -10.08 6.37 25.23
CA LEU A 382 -8.78 6.85 25.75
C LEU A 382 -8.71 8.37 25.84
N ILE A 383 -9.41 9.10 24.99
CA ILE A 383 -9.34 10.56 24.94
C ILE A 383 -10.48 11.14 25.77
N VAL A 384 -10.15 11.97 26.75
CA VAL A 384 -11.16 12.74 27.48
C VAL A 384 -11.85 13.66 26.49
N ALA A 385 -13.19 13.62 26.47
CA ALA A 385 -14.05 14.23 25.47
C ALA A 385 -13.55 15.61 25.04
N ASP A 386 -13.18 15.70 23.80
CA ASP A 386 -12.69 16.90 23.18
C ASP A 386 -13.86 17.64 22.54
N ARG A 387 -14.15 18.84 23.01
CA ARG A 387 -15.21 19.72 22.51
C ARG A 387 -15.04 20.10 21.03
N ILE A 388 -13.87 19.85 20.44
CA ILE A 388 -13.57 20.24 19.04
C ILE A 388 -14.00 19.15 18.06
N GLN A 389 -14.25 17.92 18.48
CA GLN A 389 -14.54 16.81 17.57
C GLN A 389 -15.91 16.86 16.89
N SER A 390 -16.85 17.65 17.36
CA SER A 390 -18.25 17.50 16.93
C SER A 390 -18.91 18.69 16.26
N SER A 391 -18.31 19.86 16.16
CA SER A 391 -19.05 21.06 15.79
C SER A 391 -18.35 22.11 14.92
N ILE A 392 -17.14 21.88 14.44
CA ILE A 392 -16.43 22.86 13.62
C ILE A 392 -16.32 22.38 12.16
N PRO A 393 -16.76 23.17 11.15
CA PRO A 393 -16.45 22.90 9.75
C PRO A 393 -14.94 22.73 9.57
N GLY A 394 -14.48 21.64 8.91
CA GLY A 394 -13.09 21.26 8.79
C GLY A 394 -12.56 20.45 9.98
N ALA A 395 -13.41 20.05 10.90
CA ALA A 395 -13.04 19.16 12.01
C ALA A 395 -12.52 17.79 11.53
N GLY A 396 -12.90 17.33 10.35
CA GLY A 396 -12.45 16.10 9.74
C GLY A 396 -10.92 15.96 9.73
N THR A 397 -10.21 16.95 9.22
CA THR A 397 -8.73 16.93 9.13
C THR A 397 -8.00 17.05 10.47
N ARG A 398 -8.72 17.48 11.53
CA ARG A 398 -8.18 17.69 12.88
C ARG A 398 -8.60 16.59 13.85
N ARG A 399 -9.22 15.52 13.35
CA ARG A 399 -9.77 14.44 14.17
C ARG A 399 -8.66 13.57 14.74
N PHE A 400 -8.69 13.36 16.06
CA PHE A 400 -7.83 12.40 16.74
C PHE A 400 -8.24 10.97 16.40
N ALA A 401 -7.30 10.07 16.45
CA ALA A 401 -7.55 8.63 16.41
C ALA A 401 -6.76 7.96 17.54
N ALA A 402 -7.35 6.96 18.19
CA ALA A 402 -6.72 6.26 19.29
C ALA A 402 -6.94 4.74 19.18
N THR A 403 -5.91 4.01 19.54
CA THR A 403 -5.88 2.55 19.53
C THR A 403 -5.05 2.02 20.69
N ARG A 404 -5.35 0.82 21.15
CA ARG A 404 -4.55 0.09 22.15
C ARG A 404 -4.58 -1.41 21.85
N ASP A 405 -3.78 -2.19 22.53
CA ASP A 405 -4.01 -3.63 22.57
C ASP A 405 -5.12 -4.02 23.56
N GLU A 406 -5.73 -5.16 23.34
CA GLU A 406 -6.81 -5.66 24.20
C GLU A 406 -6.38 -5.79 25.68
N ALA A 407 -5.14 -6.22 25.90
CA ALA A 407 -4.58 -6.41 27.23
C ALA A 407 -4.20 -5.10 27.94
N GLY A 408 -4.25 -3.96 27.28
CA GLY A 408 -3.89 -2.66 27.83
C GLY A 408 -2.40 -2.50 28.11
N THR A 409 -1.52 -3.15 27.32
CA THR A 409 -0.07 -3.07 27.52
C THR A 409 0.57 -1.90 26.78
N TYR A 410 -0.11 -1.36 25.77
CA TYR A 410 0.25 -0.11 25.10
C TYR A 410 -0.96 0.60 24.54
N ALA A 411 -0.81 1.89 24.24
CA ALA A 411 -1.77 2.68 23.49
C ALA A 411 -1.06 3.70 22.60
N PHE A 412 -1.70 4.02 21.47
CA PHE A 412 -1.29 5.08 20.54
C PHE A 412 -2.42 6.09 20.38
N VAL A 413 -2.07 7.38 20.34
CA VAL A 413 -3.00 8.46 20.04
C VAL A 413 -2.42 9.32 18.94
N TYR A 414 -3.05 9.35 17.77
CA TYR A 414 -2.70 10.22 16.66
C TYR A 414 -3.30 11.61 16.88
N VAL A 415 -2.45 12.61 16.80
CA VAL A 415 -2.75 14.01 17.06
C VAL A 415 -2.42 14.80 15.79
N PRO A 416 -3.42 15.07 14.92
CA PRO A 416 -3.18 15.74 13.64
C PRO A 416 -2.87 17.23 13.80
N LEU A 417 -3.14 17.80 14.96
CA LEU A 417 -2.92 19.20 15.27
C LEU A 417 -2.27 19.35 16.64
N GLY A 418 -1.14 20.06 16.72
CA GLY A 418 -0.37 20.25 17.94
C GLY A 418 -1.10 21.11 18.98
N ARG A 419 -1.92 20.49 19.83
CA ARG A 419 -2.61 21.11 20.96
C ARG A 419 -2.65 20.20 22.17
N GLU A 420 -2.85 20.77 23.36
CA GLU A 420 -3.01 19.99 24.58
C GLU A 420 -4.28 19.12 24.54
N PHE A 421 -4.18 17.90 25.06
CA PHE A 421 -5.30 16.98 25.24
C PHE A 421 -5.03 16.06 26.44
N THR A 422 -6.09 15.45 26.96
CA THR A 422 -6.02 14.56 28.12
C THR A 422 -6.35 13.13 27.72
N VAL A 423 -5.55 12.18 28.20
CA VAL A 423 -5.73 10.75 27.98
C VAL A 423 -6.12 10.06 29.29
N LYS A 424 -7.10 9.17 29.22
CA LYS A 424 -7.44 8.24 30.29
C LYS A 424 -6.45 7.09 30.32
N THR A 425 -5.45 7.20 31.18
CA THR A 425 -4.39 6.21 31.28
C THR A 425 -4.81 4.95 32.06
N GLU A 426 -5.94 5.01 32.77
CA GLU A 426 -6.56 3.86 33.44
C GLU A 426 -6.94 2.70 32.50
N ALA A 427 -7.12 2.97 31.20
CA ALA A 427 -7.35 1.95 30.18
C ALA A 427 -6.09 1.07 29.93
N LEU A 428 -4.92 1.51 30.40
CA LEU A 428 -3.70 0.71 30.39
C LEU A 428 -3.58 -0.10 31.69
N ASN A 429 -3.39 -1.41 31.53
CA ASN A 429 -3.16 -2.33 32.65
C ASN A 429 -1.70 -2.26 33.12
N ALA A 430 -1.29 -1.09 33.58
CA ALA A 430 0.08 -0.79 33.95
C ALA A 430 0.14 0.00 35.25
N LYS A 431 1.09 -0.32 36.14
CA LYS A 431 1.38 0.50 37.33
C LYS A 431 2.15 1.76 36.96
N LYS A 432 3.09 1.63 36.05
CA LYS A 432 3.93 2.72 35.55
C LYS A 432 3.87 2.76 34.02
N ILE A 433 3.72 3.96 33.48
CA ILE A 433 3.61 4.21 32.03
C ILE A 433 4.91 4.89 31.58
N ARG A 434 5.48 4.37 30.48
CA ARG A 434 6.53 5.03 29.71
C ARG A 434 5.90 5.71 28.50
N ALA A 435 6.11 7.02 28.35
CA ALA A 435 5.52 7.80 27.29
C ALA A 435 6.56 8.35 26.31
N HIS A 436 6.21 8.35 25.02
CA HIS A 436 7.00 8.95 23.95
C HIS A 436 6.14 9.80 23.03
N TRP A 437 6.74 10.83 22.44
CA TRP A 437 6.27 11.43 21.21
C TRP A 437 6.94 10.76 20.03
N PHE A 438 6.16 10.30 19.06
CA PHE A 438 6.64 9.76 17.79
C PHE A 438 6.30 10.75 16.69
N ASP A 439 7.29 11.11 15.88
CA ASP A 439 7.13 12.00 14.73
C ASP A 439 6.80 11.21 13.47
N PRO A 440 5.58 11.30 12.92
CA PRO A 440 5.19 10.56 11.72
C PRO A 440 5.96 10.94 10.46
N ARG A 441 6.60 12.12 10.45
CA ARG A 441 7.33 12.68 9.31
C ARG A 441 8.75 12.11 9.18
N THR A 442 9.35 11.75 10.32
CA THR A 442 10.75 11.33 10.39
C THR A 442 10.96 9.94 10.99
N GLY A 443 9.92 9.36 11.61
CA GLY A 443 10.04 8.10 12.36
C GLY A 443 10.79 8.23 13.69
N GLU A 444 11.15 9.44 14.12
CA GLU A 444 11.84 9.66 15.39
C GLU A 444 10.90 9.57 16.59
N ALA A 445 11.32 8.89 17.63
CA ALA A 445 10.63 8.90 18.91
C ALA A 445 11.44 9.67 19.96
N ARG A 446 10.76 10.50 20.77
CA ARG A 446 11.33 11.29 21.86
C ARG A 446 10.70 10.87 23.17
N LEU A 447 11.50 10.44 24.13
CA LEU A 447 11.00 10.08 25.46
C LEU A 447 10.42 11.32 26.17
N ILE A 448 9.19 11.19 26.65
CA ILE A 448 8.56 12.18 27.54
C ILE A 448 8.98 11.88 28.99
N GLY A 449 8.95 10.59 29.37
CA GLY A 449 9.32 10.12 30.71
C GLY A 449 8.56 8.88 31.12
N GLU A 450 8.78 8.49 32.39
CA GLU A 450 8.00 7.45 33.06
C GLU A 450 7.28 8.06 34.27
N PHE A 451 6.05 7.60 34.49
CA PHE A 451 5.22 8.10 35.59
C PHE A 451 4.25 7.03 36.09
N GLU A 452 3.79 7.19 37.33
CA GLU A 452 2.76 6.33 37.90
C GLU A 452 1.44 6.50 37.15
N ASN A 453 0.69 5.41 36.94
CA ASN A 453 -0.62 5.45 36.32
C ASN A 453 -1.66 5.93 37.35
N THR A 454 -2.06 7.18 37.24
CA THR A 454 -3.01 7.83 38.17
C THR A 454 -4.39 8.05 37.56
N GLY A 455 -4.69 7.43 36.42
CA GLY A 455 -6.00 7.45 35.77
C GLY A 455 -6.12 8.42 34.61
N GLU A 456 -5.68 9.66 34.74
CA GLU A 456 -5.70 10.66 33.65
C GLU A 456 -4.40 11.46 33.60
N ARG A 457 -4.03 11.88 32.37
CA ARG A 457 -2.87 12.76 32.15
C ARG A 457 -3.02 13.61 30.90
N SER A 458 -2.66 14.89 31.02
CA SER A 458 -2.57 15.81 29.87
C SER A 458 -1.21 15.73 29.18
N PHE A 459 -1.23 15.89 27.87
CA PHE A 459 -0.07 15.88 26.98
C PHE A 459 -0.14 17.05 26.01
N LEU A 460 1.01 17.68 25.77
CA LEU A 460 1.17 18.73 24.76
C LEU A 460 2.19 18.25 23.71
N PRO A 461 1.82 18.17 22.42
CA PRO A 461 2.76 17.80 21.36
C PRO A 461 3.93 18.80 21.27
N PRO A 462 5.12 18.32 20.81
CA PRO A 462 6.32 19.16 20.74
C PRO A 462 6.22 20.39 19.84
N THR A 463 5.36 20.34 18.82
CA THR A 463 5.14 21.46 17.88
C THR A 463 3.65 21.69 17.68
N PRO A 464 3.18 22.95 17.75
CA PRO A 464 1.81 23.31 17.38
C PRO A 464 1.70 23.56 15.88
N GLY A 465 0.51 23.38 15.34
CA GLY A 465 0.17 23.76 13.97
C GLY A 465 -0.41 22.63 13.14
N GLU A 466 -1.01 23.01 12.02
CA GLU A 466 -1.51 22.07 11.01
C GLU A 466 -0.34 21.41 10.28
N THR A 467 -0.52 20.18 9.83
CA THR A 467 0.51 19.36 9.18
C THR A 467 1.71 18.98 10.05
N LEU A 468 1.73 19.43 11.31
CA LEU A 468 2.73 19.11 12.33
C LEU A 468 2.17 18.06 13.30
N ASP A 469 1.71 16.99 12.75
CA ASP A 469 1.09 15.87 13.44
C ASP A 469 2.10 15.05 14.27
N TRP A 470 1.58 14.40 15.31
CA TRP A 470 2.33 13.57 16.25
C TRP A 470 1.56 12.32 16.63
N VAL A 471 2.26 11.28 17.05
CA VAL A 471 1.66 10.14 17.76
C VAL A 471 2.19 10.11 19.20
N LEU A 472 1.28 10.15 20.16
CA LEU A 472 1.59 9.80 21.54
C LEU A 472 1.62 8.29 21.68
N VAL A 473 2.71 7.77 22.21
CA VAL A 473 2.90 6.35 22.51
C VAL A 473 2.96 6.19 24.03
N LEU A 474 2.10 5.35 24.55
CA LEU A 474 2.02 5.02 25.98
C LEU A 474 2.23 3.52 26.14
N ASP A 475 3.20 3.12 26.94
CA ASP A 475 3.57 1.72 27.18
C ASP A 475 3.50 1.37 28.66
N ASP A 476 3.07 0.17 28.98
CA ASP A 476 3.40 -0.45 30.26
C ASP A 476 4.93 -0.54 30.38
N ALA A 477 5.51 0.23 31.30
CA ALA A 477 6.96 0.30 31.46
C ALA A 477 7.61 -1.07 31.76
N SER A 478 6.83 -2.02 32.32
CA SER A 478 7.32 -3.37 32.63
C SER A 478 7.52 -4.25 31.40
N LYS A 479 6.89 -3.93 30.26
CA LYS A 479 6.99 -4.72 29.04
C LYS A 479 8.30 -4.50 28.27
N ASN A 480 9.03 -3.43 28.58
CA ASN A 480 10.29 -3.10 27.95
C ASN A 480 10.25 -3.13 26.41
N TYR A 481 9.16 -2.63 25.85
CA TYR A 481 9.05 -2.49 24.39
C TYR A 481 10.23 -1.68 23.82
N PRO A 482 10.65 -1.96 22.58
CA PRO A 482 11.68 -1.15 21.95
C PRO A 482 11.22 0.31 21.77
N LYS A 483 12.17 1.22 21.57
CA LYS A 483 11.86 2.59 21.18
C LYS A 483 10.86 2.57 20.00
N PRO A 484 9.77 3.34 20.04
CA PRO A 484 8.76 3.34 18.99
C PRO A 484 9.40 3.48 17.59
N GLY A 485 8.98 2.63 16.65
CA GLY A 485 9.48 2.63 15.28
C GLY A 485 10.92 2.11 15.06
N ALA A 486 11.69 1.82 16.10
CA ALA A 486 13.10 1.45 15.94
C ALA A 486 13.34 -0.01 15.53
N LYS A 487 12.48 -0.92 15.96
CA LYS A 487 12.60 -2.36 15.69
C LYS A 487 11.22 -3.01 15.68
N LYS A 488 11.08 -4.04 14.86
CA LYS A 488 9.95 -4.96 14.94
C LYS A 488 9.97 -5.67 16.31
N TRP A 489 8.79 -5.76 16.94
CA TRP A 489 8.63 -6.50 18.18
C TRP A 489 8.79 -8.01 17.93
N SER A 490 9.72 -8.63 18.62
CA SER A 490 10.02 -10.06 18.52
C SER A 490 9.68 -10.83 19.80
N GLY A 491 8.87 -10.22 20.67
CA GLY A 491 8.43 -10.85 21.92
C GLY A 491 7.67 -12.15 21.69
N ASN A 492 7.74 -13.04 22.65
CA ASN A 492 7.30 -14.44 22.61
C ASN A 492 6.03 -14.64 21.76
N ARG A 493 6.22 -15.46 20.72
CA ARG A 493 5.14 -16.06 19.91
C ARG A 493 4.32 -17.00 20.77
#